data_e3bb3701f2e6e6044b1418830c0119bf
#
_entry.id   e3bb3701f2e6e6044b1418830c0119bf
#
_cell.length_a   1.000
_cell.length_b   1.000
_cell.length_c   1.000
_cell.angle_alpha   90.00
_cell.angle_beta   90.00
_cell.angle_gamma   90.00
#
_symmetry.space_group_name_H-M   'P 1'
#
loop_
_entity.id
_entity.type
_entity.pdbx_description
1 polymer ?
#
loop_
_entity_poly.entity_id
_entity_poly.type
_entity_poly.pdbx_seq_one_letter_code
_entity_poly.pdbx_strand_id
1 'polypeptide(L)'
;MDTFFESAWYAARFAAQPNDSMLGEEADHWLPVDHYIGGIEHAILHLLYARFFNLLLRDQNLIQASEPFNRLLTQGMVLADAFYTKDENQNPEWISKERVNTYKDKLTLDDGREVFKDGMSKMSKSKLNGIDPNIMIEKYGADTVRLYMMFTSPPEQSLEWSDTAIEGSYRFLRKVWNLISKRKIYAKEAPQEFTKAELNLRYKSHQTLKEVTNAFAERNSFNTAIASVMELLNAVPDSFKSDDATDSEQYCLDEVIRFTLKMLSPITPHISLFLWKEYSGSDGTDFENSWPIFNEELLKLENFQLIIQVNGKVRGKEIISVSMGQDELENLAKENENVKKILANQPIKKVIYIK
;
A
#
# COMPACT_ATOMS: atom_id res chain seq x y z
N MET A 1 -36.88 -1.07 -18.33
CA MET A 1 -36.42 -1.11 -16.94
C MET A 1 -35.08 -0.40 -16.87
N ASP A 2 -34.85 0.41 -15.86
CA ASP A 2 -33.59 1.09 -15.68
C ASP A 2 -32.45 0.06 -15.49
N THR A 3 -31.27 0.33 -16.06
CA THR A 3 -30.13 -0.59 -16.00
C THR A 3 -29.57 -0.80 -14.58
N PHE A 4 -29.86 0.13 -13.65
CA PHE A 4 -29.44 0.06 -12.25
C PHE A 4 -30.45 -0.62 -11.33
N PHE A 5 -31.62 -1.02 -11.83
CA PHE A 5 -32.67 -1.60 -11.00
C PHE A 5 -32.21 -2.88 -10.30
N GLU A 6 -31.77 -3.86 -11.05
CA GLU A 6 -31.26 -5.13 -10.50
C GLU A 6 -30.01 -4.92 -9.67
N SER A 7 -29.12 -4.01 -10.12
CA SER A 7 -27.90 -3.69 -9.39
C SER A 7 -28.17 -3.01 -8.05
N ALA A 8 -29.36 -2.44 -7.83
CA ALA A 8 -29.68 -1.72 -6.60
C ALA A 8 -29.78 -2.64 -5.37
N TRP A 9 -30.11 -3.92 -5.55
CA TRP A 9 -30.35 -4.85 -4.46
C TRP A 9 -29.63 -6.20 -4.61
N TYR A 10 -28.76 -6.35 -5.62
CA TYR A 10 -28.05 -7.59 -5.89
C TYR A 10 -27.27 -8.11 -4.68
N ALA A 11 -26.70 -7.22 -3.84
CA ALA A 11 -25.93 -7.60 -2.66
C ALA A 11 -26.81 -8.38 -1.65
N ALA A 12 -28.05 -7.92 -1.41
CA ALA A 12 -29.00 -8.63 -0.57
C ALA A 12 -29.38 -9.99 -1.18
N ARG A 13 -29.57 -10.06 -2.51
CA ARG A 13 -29.88 -11.33 -3.19
C ARG A 13 -28.72 -12.31 -3.14
N PHE A 14 -27.48 -11.86 -3.28
CA PHE A 14 -26.28 -12.70 -3.15
C PHE A 14 -26.08 -13.22 -1.72
N ALA A 15 -26.50 -12.44 -0.72
CA ALA A 15 -26.46 -12.84 0.69
C ALA A 15 -27.52 -13.88 1.05
N ALA A 16 -28.57 -14.02 0.24
CA ALA A 16 -29.64 -15.00 0.44
C ALA A 16 -29.34 -16.32 -0.30
N GLN A 17 -29.64 -17.47 0.33
CA GLN A 17 -29.55 -18.74 -0.35
C GLN A 17 -30.62 -18.87 -1.48
N PRO A 18 -30.37 -19.67 -2.51
CA PRO A 18 -31.36 -19.94 -3.55
C PRO A 18 -32.61 -20.56 -2.94
N ASN A 19 -33.74 -19.87 -3.06
CA ASN A 19 -35.07 -20.33 -2.65
C ASN A 19 -36.11 -19.65 -3.55
N ASP A 20 -37.41 -19.99 -3.34
CA ASP A 20 -38.50 -19.44 -4.11
C ASP A 20 -38.91 -18.02 -3.68
N SER A 21 -38.33 -17.51 -2.57
CA SER A 21 -38.55 -16.14 -2.11
C SER A 21 -37.55 -15.18 -2.70
N MET A 22 -37.88 -13.89 -2.69
CA MET A 22 -36.98 -12.81 -3.14
C MET A 22 -35.70 -12.75 -2.30
N LEU A 23 -35.83 -12.84 -0.98
CA LEU A 23 -34.76 -12.86 0.02
C LEU A 23 -35.08 -13.92 1.08
N GLY A 24 -34.05 -14.52 1.68
CA GLY A 24 -34.15 -15.44 2.80
C GLY A 24 -33.69 -14.78 4.11
N GLU A 25 -33.87 -15.47 5.22
CA GLU A 25 -33.45 -15.02 6.55
C GLU A 25 -31.90 -14.82 6.63
N GLU A 26 -31.15 -15.53 5.80
CA GLU A 26 -29.69 -15.40 5.71
C GLU A 26 -29.26 -14.00 5.24
N ALA A 27 -30.11 -13.29 4.47
CA ALA A 27 -29.81 -11.92 4.07
C ALA A 27 -29.61 -11.01 5.27
N ASP A 28 -30.44 -11.16 6.32
CA ASP A 28 -30.31 -10.36 7.55
C ASP A 28 -29.04 -10.69 8.36
N HIS A 29 -28.52 -11.93 8.23
CA HIS A 29 -27.25 -12.31 8.85
C HIS A 29 -26.04 -11.61 8.21
N TRP A 30 -26.06 -11.46 6.88
CA TRP A 30 -24.94 -10.90 6.11
C TRP A 30 -25.04 -9.39 5.85
N LEU A 31 -26.20 -8.79 6.07
CA LEU A 31 -26.41 -7.35 5.91
C LEU A 31 -26.36 -6.63 7.27
N PRO A 32 -25.83 -5.38 7.30
CA PRO A 32 -25.23 -4.64 6.19
C PRO A 32 -23.88 -5.21 5.78
N VAL A 33 -23.51 -5.07 4.49
CA VAL A 33 -22.21 -5.50 3.97
C VAL A 33 -21.09 -4.76 4.70
N ASP A 34 -20.05 -5.46 5.16
CA ASP A 34 -18.97 -4.87 5.96
C ASP A 34 -18.16 -3.84 5.17
N HIS A 35 -17.78 -4.19 3.94
CA HIS A 35 -17.00 -3.35 3.04
C HIS A 35 -17.57 -3.38 1.63
N TYR A 36 -17.97 -2.23 1.13
CA TYR A 36 -18.47 -2.08 -0.24
C TYR A 36 -17.51 -1.21 -1.04
N ILE A 37 -16.92 -1.77 -2.12
CA ILE A 37 -15.84 -1.15 -2.87
C ILE A 37 -16.26 -1.01 -4.32
N GLY A 38 -16.17 0.22 -4.87
CA GLY A 38 -16.51 0.49 -6.25
C GLY A 38 -15.94 1.81 -6.75
N GLY A 39 -16.07 2.06 -8.07
CA GLY A 39 -15.58 3.30 -8.67
C GLY A 39 -16.39 4.52 -8.24
N ILE A 40 -15.73 5.67 -8.17
CA ILE A 40 -16.33 6.96 -7.79
C ILE A 40 -17.50 7.36 -8.71
N GLU A 41 -17.52 6.90 -9.97
CA GLU A 41 -18.59 7.15 -10.94
C GLU A 41 -19.95 6.61 -10.49
N HIS A 42 -19.97 5.64 -9.57
CA HIS A 42 -21.20 5.06 -9.03
C HIS A 42 -21.76 5.80 -7.81
N ALA A 43 -21.06 6.81 -7.29
CA ALA A 43 -21.43 7.52 -6.07
C ALA A 43 -22.84 8.15 -6.13
N ILE A 44 -23.22 8.71 -7.29
CA ILE A 44 -24.53 9.35 -7.48
C ILE A 44 -25.56 8.34 -8.03
N LEU A 45 -25.16 7.47 -8.95
CA LEU A 45 -26.07 6.54 -9.62
C LEU A 45 -26.36 5.31 -8.77
N HIS A 46 -25.54 4.29 -8.90
CA HIS A 46 -25.76 2.99 -8.25
C HIS A 46 -25.90 3.09 -6.72
N LEU A 47 -25.03 3.83 -6.05
CA LEU A 47 -25.04 3.89 -4.58
C LEU A 47 -26.28 4.59 -4.03
N LEU A 48 -26.79 5.58 -4.73
CA LEU A 48 -28.06 6.23 -4.36
C LEU A 48 -29.23 5.26 -4.48
N TYR A 49 -29.30 4.51 -5.60
CA TYR A 49 -30.34 3.49 -5.80
C TYR A 49 -30.21 2.36 -4.76
N ALA A 50 -29.02 1.87 -4.48
CA ALA A 50 -28.80 0.80 -3.49
C ALA A 50 -29.31 1.19 -2.10
N ARG A 51 -29.04 2.42 -1.65
CA ARG A 51 -29.57 2.94 -0.38
C ARG A 51 -31.08 3.10 -0.39
N PHE A 52 -31.63 3.62 -1.47
CA PHE A 52 -33.08 3.78 -1.62
C PHE A 52 -33.80 2.43 -1.62
N PHE A 53 -33.32 1.44 -2.39
CA PHE A 53 -33.90 0.10 -2.40
C PHE A 53 -33.75 -0.61 -1.06
N ASN A 54 -32.64 -0.44 -0.35
CA ASN A 54 -32.49 -0.99 0.98
C ASN A 54 -33.59 -0.48 1.95
N LEU A 55 -33.89 0.82 1.90
CA LEU A 55 -34.97 1.40 2.69
C LEU A 55 -36.35 0.82 2.29
N LEU A 56 -36.60 0.65 1.00
CA LEU A 56 -37.85 0.01 0.53
C LEU A 56 -37.97 -1.44 1.00
N LEU A 57 -36.91 -2.23 0.90
CA LEU A 57 -36.89 -3.63 1.37
C LEU A 57 -37.12 -3.72 2.88
N ARG A 58 -36.50 -2.82 3.64
CA ARG A 58 -36.70 -2.70 5.09
C ARG A 58 -38.16 -2.35 5.41
N ASP A 59 -38.73 -1.36 4.75
CA ASP A 59 -40.11 -0.90 4.99
C ASP A 59 -41.17 -1.96 4.61
N GLN A 60 -40.79 -2.91 3.74
CA GLN A 60 -41.58 -4.11 3.42
C GLN A 60 -41.25 -5.31 4.35
N ASN A 61 -40.42 -5.13 5.38
CA ASN A 61 -40.00 -6.19 6.32
C ASN A 61 -39.26 -7.35 5.63
N LEU A 62 -38.60 -7.13 4.51
CA LEU A 62 -37.81 -8.13 3.81
C LEU A 62 -36.35 -8.19 4.33
N ILE A 63 -35.86 -7.12 4.95
CA ILE A 63 -34.56 -7.02 5.65
C ILE A 63 -34.70 -6.09 6.87
N GLN A 64 -33.78 -6.19 7.82
CA GLN A 64 -33.73 -5.33 9.00
C GLN A 64 -32.75 -4.16 8.89
N ALA A 65 -31.70 -4.31 8.07
CA ALA A 65 -30.65 -3.33 7.92
C ALA A 65 -31.16 -1.97 7.44
N SER A 66 -30.81 -0.89 8.13
CA SER A 66 -31.18 0.48 7.77
C SER A 66 -30.33 1.07 6.65
N GLU A 67 -29.11 0.57 6.50
CA GLU A 67 -28.17 0.94 5.43
C GLU A 67 -27.62 -0.35 4.80
N PRO A 68 -27.33 -0.37 3.49
CA PRO A 68 -26.84 -1.58 2.82
C PRO A 68 -25.37 -1.91 3.13
N PHE A 69 -24.57 -0.92 3.56
CA PHE A 69 -23.13 -1.07 3.78
C PHE A 69 -22.69 -0.39 5.08
N ASN A 70 -21.78 -1.04 5.83
CA ASN A 70 -21.12 -0.46 7.00
C ASN A 70 -20.01 0.51 6.60
N ARG A 71 -19.20 0.14 5.61
CA ARG A 71 -18.12 0.95 5.07
C ARG A 71 -18.22 1.01 3.55
N LEU A 72 -18.04 2.21 3.02
CA LEU A 72 -18.03 2.47 1.58
C LEU A 72 -16.66 3.02 1.18
N LEU A 73 -16.03 2.38 0.21
CA LEU A 73 -14.80 2.87 -0.42
C LEU A 73 -15.08 3.18 -1.89
N THR A 74 -15.07 4.47 -2.24
CA THR A 74 -15.17 4.93 -3.62
C THR A 74 -13.77 5.07 -4.21
N GLN A 75 -13.45 4.18 -5.16
CA GLN A 75 -12.12 4.15 -5.77
C GLN A 75 -11.98 5.25 -6.83
N GLY A 76 -10.78 5.84 -6.89
CA GLY A 76 -10.38 6.73 -7.97
C GLY A 76 -10.26 5.99 -9.31
N MET A 77 -10.20 6.75 -10.38
CA MET A 77 -10.10 6.20 -11.73
C MET A 77 -8.67 5.83 -12.09
N VAL A 78 -8.51 4.77 -12.90
CA VAL A 78 -7.23 4.48 -13.53
C VAL A 78 -7.15 5.26 -14.85
N LEU A 79 -6.12 6.08 -14.96
CA LEU A 79 -5.87 6.97 -16.10
C LEU A 79 -4.70 6.43 -16.93
N ALA A 80 -4.81 6.58 -18.23
CA ALA A 80 -3.69 6.29 -19.15
C ALA A 80 -3.68 7.30 -20.30
N ASP A 81 -2.53 7.44 -20.94
CA ASP A 81 -2.42 8.22 -22.16
C ASP A 81 -3.32 7.65 -23.26
N ALA A 82 -4.04 8.52 -23.93
CA ALA A 82 -4.82 8.17 -25.11
C ALA A 82 -4.15 8.74 -26.37
N PHE A 83 -4.20 7.95 -27.45
CA PHE A 83 -3.58 8.30 -28.72
C PHE A 83 -4.63 8.25 -29.84
N TYR A 84 -4.51 9.16 -30.81
CA TYR A 84 -5.38 9.17 -31.95
C TYR A 84 -4.63 9.61 -33.21
N THR A 85 -5.12 9.19 -34.34
CA THR A 85 -4.81 9.77 -35.66
C THR A 85 -6.04 10.52 -36.17
N LYS A 86 -5.90 11.23 -37.30
CA LYS A 86 -7.02 11.91 -37.91
C LYS A 86 -7.49 11.14 -39.14
N ASP A 87 -8.81 10.97 -39.27
CA ASP A 87 -9.42 10.41 -40.46
C ASP A 87 -9.41 11.45 -41.61
N GLU A 88 -9.93 11.07 -42.77
CA GLU A 88 -10.03 11.94 -43.94
C GLU A 88 -10.85 13.24 -43.70
N ASN A 89 -11.75 13.20 -42.73
CA ASN A 89 -12.59 14.31 -42.30
C ASN A 89 -12.01 15.11 -41.13
N GLN A 90 -10.75 14.87 -40.72
CA GLN A 90 -10.07 15.45 -39.57
C GLN A 90 -10.67 15.08 -38.21
N ASN A 91 -11.52 14.03 -38.13
CA ASN A 91 -12.02 13.50 -36.85
C ASN A 91 -11.00 12.60 -36.19
N PRO A 92 -10.96 12.52 -34.82
CA PRO A 92 -10.07 11.63 -34.11
C PRO A 92 -10.47 10.17 -34.31
N GLU A 93 -9.55 9.34 -34.85
CA GLU A 93 -9.60 7.90 -34.86
C GLU A 93 -8.69 7.39 -33.72
N TRP A 94 -9.26 6.81 -32.67
CA TRP A 94 -8.50 6.36 -31.49
C TRP A 94 -7.64 5.16 -31.81
N ILE A 95 -6.41 5.17 -31.30
CA ILE A 95 -5.37 4.18 -31.58
C ILE A 95 -4.86 3.59 -30.27
N SER A 96 -4.75 2.27 -30.22
CA SER A 96 -4.10 1.59 -29.10
C SER A 96 -2.60 1.91 -29.05
N LYS A 97 -2.06 2.07 -27.84
CA LYS A 97 -0.66 2.44 -27.60
C LYS A 97 0.34 1.46 -28.27
N GLU A 98 -0.01 0.16 -28.35
CA GLU A 98 0.85 -0.88 -28.93
C GLU A 98 1.10 -0.67 -30.44
N ARG A 99 0.26 0.12 -31.12
CA ARG A 99 0.40 0.46 -32.53
C ARG A 99 1.19 1.74 -32.77
N VAL A 100 1.58 2.44 -31.72
CA VAL A 100 2.26 3.73 -31.81
C VAL A 100 3.77 3.53 -31.80
N ASN A 101 4.41 3.93 -32.87
CA ASN A 101 5.87 3.96 -32.98
C ASN A 101 6.41 5.32 -32.55
N THR A 102 7.50 5.32 -31.78
CA THR A 102 8.17 6.55 -31.36
C THR A 102 9.54 6.62 -31.98
N TYR A 103 9.77 7.67 -32.79
CA TYR A 103 11.09 7.93 -33.38
C TYR A 103 11.42 9.43 -33.28
N LYS A 104 12.49 9.80 -32.60
CA LYS A 104 12.95 11.18 -32.39
C LYS A 104 11.80 12.14 -32.00
N ASP A 105 11.05 11.77 -30.96
CA ASP A 105 9.89 12.50 -30.43
C ASP A 105 8.68 12.62 -31.38
N LYS A 106 8.70 11.95 -32.51
CA LYS A 106 7.52 11.82 -33.38
C LYS A 106 6.81 10.51 -33.13
N LEU A 107 5.48 10.60 -33.05
CA LEU A 107 4.59 9.46 -32.91
C LEU A 107 3.98 9.16 -34.27
N THR A 108 4.12 7.92 -34.73
CA THR A 108 3.61 7.46 -36.04
C THR A 108 3.03 6.06 -35.95
N LEU A 109 2.19 5.70 -36.90
CA LEU A 109 1.81 4.30 -37.16
C LEU A 109 2.79 3.64 -38.14
N ASP A 110 2.68 2.31 -38.31
CA ASP A 110 3.48 1.55 -39.28
C ASP A 110 3.31 2.03 -40.72
N ASP A 111 2.11 2.57 -41.04
CA ASP A 111 1.78 3.12 -42.36
C ASP A 111 2.27 4.56 -42.57
N GLY A 112 2.94 5.16 -41.56
CA GLY A 112 3.50 6.50 -41.58
C GLY A 112 2.52 7.62 -41.20
N ARG A 113 1.26 7.31 -40.87
CA ARG A 113 0.32 8.33 -40.35
C ARG A 113 0.82 8.91 -39.04
N GLU A 114 0.67 10.23 -38.88
CA GLU A 114 1.01 10.92 -37.66
C GLU A 114 0.02 10.58 -36.54
N VAL A 115 0.55 10.35 -35.33
CA VAL A 115 -0.24 10.07 -34.13
C VAL A 115 -0.14 11.25 -33.16
N PHE A 116 -1.26 11.61 -32.58
CA PHE A 116 -1.38 12.68 -31.60
C PHE A 116 -1.67 12.09 -30.22
N LYS A 117 -1.11 12.71 -29.18
CA LYS A 117 -1.35 12.36 -27.80
C LYS A 117 -2.45 13.26 -27.22
N ASP A 118 -3.56 12.66 -26.77
CA ASP A 118 -4.68 13.37 -26.10
C ASP A 118 -4.40 13.65 -24.61
N GLY A 119 -3.35 13.02 -24.06
CA GLY A 119 -3.00 13.11 -22.65
C GLY A 119 -3.69 12.07 -21.78
N MET A 120 -3.50 12.21 -20.45
CA MET A 120 -4.07 11.32 -19.46
C MET A 120 -5.59 11.42 -19.40
N SER A 121 -6.27 10.29 -19.58
CA SER A 121 -7.73 10.20 -19.48
C SER A 121 -8.15 8.86 -18.91
N LYS A 122 -9.40 8.77 -18.41
CA LYS A 122 -9.96 7.51 -17.92
C LYS A 122 -9.79 6.42 -18.97
N MET A 123 -9.32 5.26 -18.56
CA MET A 123 -9.25 4.08 -19.42
C MET A 123 -10.63 3.70 -19.92
N SER A 124 -10.79 3.60 -21.23
CA SER A 124 -12.06 3.23 -21.86
C SER A 124 -11.87 2.44 -23.15
N LYS A 125 -12.83 1.58 -23.45
CA LYS A 125 -12.84 0.82 -24.70
C LYS A 125 -12.93 1.74 -25.93
N SER A 126 -13.64 2.88 -25.81
CA SER A 126 -13.82 3.84 -26.89
C SER A 126 -12.55 4.61 -27.25
N LYS A 127 -11.67 4.86 -26.28
CA LYS A 127 -10.37 5.54 -26.50
C LYS A 127 -9.21 4.56 -26.75
N LEU A 128 -9.46 3.26 -26.65
CA LEU A 128 -8.44 2.22 -26.82
C LEU A 128 -7.19 2.43 -25.96
N ASN A 129 -7.34 3.07 -24.78
CA ASN A 129 -6.25 3.37 -23.87
C ASN A 129 -6.22 2.45 -22.64
N GLY A 130 -7.00 1.38 -22.65
CA GLY A 130 -6.96 0.35 -21.62
C GLY A 130 -5.67 -0.48 -21.71
N ILE A 131 -5.11 -0.83 -20.55
CA ILE A 131 -3.98 -1.75 -20.45
C ILE A 131 -4.51 -3.17 -20.23
N ASP A 132 -4.10 -4.11 -21.06
CA ASP A 132 -4.48 -5.51 -20.90
C ASP A 132 -3.74 -6.14 -19.71
N PRO A 133 -4.47 -6.56 -18.65
CA PRO A 133 -3.86 -7.20 -17.49
C PRO A 133 -3.07 -8.46 -17.83
N ASN A 134 -3.50 -9.23 -18.85
CA ASN A 134 -2.81 -10.47 -19.22
C ASN A 134 -1.40 -10.21 -19.73
N ILE A 135 -1.23 -9.18 -20.57
CA ILE A 135 0.10 -8.77 -21.07
C ILE A 135 1.01 -8.38 -19.90
N MET A 136 0.48 -7.65 -18.93
CA MET A 136 1.24 -7.24 -17.75
C MET A 136 1.59 -8.42 -16.85
N ILE A 137 0.65 -9.35 -16.66
CA ILE A 137 0.86 -10.56 -15.86
C ILE A 137 1.89 -11.49 -16.52
N GLU A 138 1.83 -11.66 -17.83
CA GLU A 138 2.82 -12.45 -18.56
C GLU A 138 4.23 -11.84 -18.45
N LYS A 139 4.33 -10.51 -18.53
CA LYS A 139 5.62 -9.80 -18.49
C LYS A 139 6.22 -9.69 -17.10
N TYR A 140 5.41 -9.40 -16.08
CA TYR A 140 5.89 -9.02 -14.75
C TYR A 140 5.42 -9.95 -13.63
N GLY A 141 4.43 -10.80 -13.87
CA GLY A 141 3.76 -11.62 -12.87
C GLY A 141 2.62 -10.88 -12.15
N ALA A 142 1.61 -11.64 -11.71
CA ALA A 142 0.41 -11.09 -11.05
C ALA A 142 0.74 -10.27 -9.78
N ASP A 143 1.65 -10.75 -8.95
CA ASP A 143 2.04 -10.06 -7.71
C ASP A 143 2.68 -8.69 -7.97
N THR A 144 3.44 -8.55 -9.07
CA THR A 144 4.00 -7.23 -9.44
C THR A 144 2.90 -6.25 -9.82
N VAL A 145 1.92 -6.69 -10.59
CA VAL A 145 0.77 -5.85 -10.99
C VAL A 145 -0.03 -5.44 -9.77
N ARG A 146 -0.33 -6.37 -8.86
CA ARG A 146 -1.02 -6.09 -7.59
C ARG A 146 -0.26 -5.09 -6.73
N LEU A 147 1.04 -5.31 -6.55
CA LEU A 147 1.91 -4.41 -5.80
C LEU A 147 1.92 -3.00 -6.40
N TYR A 148 2.06 -2.89 -7.71
CA TYR A 148 2.04 -1.62 -8.43
C TYR A 148 0.73 -0.86 -8.19
N MET A 149 -0.41 -1.51 -8.38
CA MET A 149 -1.73 -0.90 -8.20
C MET A 149 -1.94 -0.36 -6.78
N MET A 150 -1.50 -1.12 -5.77
CA MET A 150 -1.66 -0.75 -4.36
C MET A 150 -0.61 0.26 -3.86
N PHE A 151 0.55 0.33 -4.53
CA PHE A 151 1.64 1.22 -4.12
C PHE A 151 1.53 2.62 -4.71
N THR A 152 0.99 2.75 -5.93
CA THR A 152 1.08 4.00 -6.70
C THR A 152 0.27 5.14 -6.08
N SER A 153 -0.94 4.86 -5.54
CA SER A 153 -1.80 5.88 -4.94
C SER A 153 -2.73 5.28 -3.88
N PRO A 154 -3.23 6.09 -2.93
CA PRO A 154 -4.35 5.68 -2.09
C PRO A 154 -5.56 5.27 -2.96
N PRO A 155 -6.38 4.30 -2.53
CA PRO A 155 -7.47 3.77 -3.35
C PRO A 155 -8.52 4.81 -3.76
N GLU A 156 -8.71 5.88 -2.98
CA GLU A 156 -9.67 6.96 -3.29
C GLU A 156 -9.16 7.93 -4.36
N GLN A 157 -7.87 7.92 -4.65
CA GLN A 157 -7.25 8.81 -5.63
C GLN A 157 -7.12 8.15 -6.99
N SER A 158 -7.16 8.97 -8.04
CA SER A 158 -6.89 8.48 -9.39
C SER A 158 -5.44 8.03 -9.53
N LEU A 159 -5.24 6.91 -10.22
CA LEU A 159 -3.95 6.34 -10.53
C LEU A 159 -3.59 6.63 -11.98
N GLU A 160 -2.45 7.26 -12.22
CA GLU A 160 -1.88 7.42 -13.55
C GLU A 160 -0.99 6.21 -13.88
N TRP A 161 -1.31 5.52 -14.96
CA TRP A 161 -0.52 4.35 -15.39
C TRP A 161 0.88 4.76 -15.84
N SER A 162 1.88 4.05 -15.33
CA SER A 162 3.28 4.28 -15.68
C SER A 162 4.03 2.96 -15.84
N ASP A 163 4.54 2.69 -17.06
CA ASP A 163 5.33 1.50 -17.35
C ASP A 163 6.66 1.47 -16.56
N THR A 164 7.23 2.64 -16.26
CA THR A 164 8.46 2.72 -15.45
C THR A 164 8.22 2.45 -13.97
N ALA A 165 7.05 2.79 -13.46
CA ALA A 165 6.71 2.55 -12.05
C ALA A 165 6.41 1.08 -11.77
N ILE A 166 5.79 0.34 -12.72
CA ILE A 166 5.60 -1.11 -12.57
C ILE A 166 6.93 -1.86 -12.56
N GLU A 167 7.93 -1.41 -13.33
CA GLU A 167 9.29 -1.97 -13.27
C GLU A 167 9.94 -1.75 -11.89
N GLY A 168 9.63 -0.63 -11.22
CA GLY A 168 10.04 -0.38 -9.84
C GLY A 168 9.51 -1.43 -8.88
N SER A 169 8.22 -1.77 -9.00
CA SER A 169 7.57 -2.82 -8.21
C SER A 169 8.17 -4.20 -8.48
N TYR A 170 8.46 -4.51 -9.74
CA TYR A 170 9.15 -5.76 -10.11
C TYR A 170 10.55 -5.87 -9.50
N ARG A 171 11.35 -4.79 -9.56
CA ARG A 171 12.68 -4.76 -8.93
C ARG A 171 12.62 -4.94 -7.42
N PHE A 172 11.60 -4.39 -6.76
CA PHE A 172 11.40 -4.59 -5.33
C PHE A 172 11.11 -6.06 -4.99
N LEU A 173 10.19 -6.73 -5.69
CA LEU A 173 9.92 -8.15 -5.48
C LEU A 173 11.13 -9.02 -5.76
N ARG A 174 11.94 -8.69 -6.77
CA ARG A 174 13.23 -9.38 -7.00
C ARG A 174 14.21 -9.18 -5.84
N LYS A 175 14.22 -8.01 -5.21
CA LYS A 175 15.03 -7.77 -4.00
C LYS A 175 14.57 -8.66 -2.83
N VAL A 176 13.25 -8.76 -2.61
CA VAL A 176 12.65 -9.67 -1.62
C VAL A 176 13.05 -11.12 -1.90
N TRP A 177 12.89 -11.55 -3.15
CA TRP A 177 13.28 -12.89 -3.60
C TRP A 177 14.76 -13.19 -3.32
N ASN A 178 15.66 -12.32 -3.75
CA ASN A 178 17.09 -12.49 -3.59
C ASN A 178 17.54 -12.53 -2.11
N LEU A 179 16.84 -11.79 -1.26
CA LEU A 179 17.11 -11.80 0.18
C LEU A 179 16.73 -13.15 0.81
N ILE A 180 15.62 -13.76 0.39
CA ILE A 180 14.99 -14.87 1.13
C ILE A 180 15.21 -16.24 0.50
N SER A 181 15.20 -16.37 -0.84
CA SER A 181 15.15 -17.65 -1.55
C SER A 181 16.29 -18.64 -1.23
N LYS A 182 17.44 -18.13 -0.78
CA LYS A 182 18.61 -18.95 -0.42
C LYS A 182 18.74 -19.19 1.09
N ARG A 183 17.78 -18.72 1.88
CA ARG A 183 17.83 -18.80 3.35
C ARG A 183 16.86 -19.84 3.88
N LYS A 184 17.11 -20.27 5.10
CA LYS A 184 16.22 -21.13 5.87
C LYS A 184 15.93 -20.48 7.22
N ILE A 185 14.80 -20.85 7.81
CA ILE A 185 14.39 -20.31 9.11
C ILE A 185 15.47 -20.53 10.16
N TYR A 186 15.71 -19.54 10.95
CA TYR A 186 16.62 -19.62 12.07
C TYR A 186 15.89 -20.22 13.28
N ALA A 187 16.20 -21.47 13.61
CA ALA A 187 15.46 -22.27 14.58
C ALA A 187 16.01 -22.21 16.02
N LYS A 188 16.99 -21.34 16.31
CA LYS A 188 17.55 -21.21 17.65
C LYS A 188 16.71 -20.29 18.53
N GLU A 189 16.85 -20.44 19.85
CA GLU A 189 16.22 -19.57 20.83
C GLU A 189 16.70 -18.11 20.70
N ALA A 190 15.88 -17.17 21.18
CA ALA A 190 16.23 -15.75 21.19
C ALA A 190 17.52 -15.54 22.03
N PRO A 191 18.47 -14.74 21.54
CA PRO A 191 19.64 -14.35 22.32
C PRO A 191 19.24 -13.62 23.62
N GLN A 192 20.05 -13.81 24.67
CA GLN A 192 19.82 -13.12 25.96
C GLN A 192 20.12 -11.63 25.88
N GLU A 193 21.10 -11.27 25.07
CA GLU A 193 21.54 -9.87 24.87
C GLU A 193 21.60 -9.54 23.39
N PHE A 194 21.31 -8.29 23.08
CA PHE A 194 21.37 -7.74 21.72
C PHE A 194 22.26 -6.51 21.69
N THR A 195 23.04 -6.37 20.63
CA THR A 195 23.77 -5.15 20.33
C THR A 195 22.82 -3.99 20.00
N LYS A 196 23.33 -2.76 20.04
CA LYS A 196 22.55 -1.58 19.66
C LYS A 196 22.02 -1.66 18.22
N ALA A 197 22.79 -2.22 17.27
CA ALA A 197 22.38 -2.37 15.88
C ALA A 197 21.21 -3.36 15.76
N GLU A 198 21.27 -4.47 16.48
CA GLU A 198 20.21 -5.48 16.54
C GLU A 198 18.93 -4.95 17.18
N LEU A 199 19.04 -4.23 18.31
CA LEU A 199 17.89 -3.58 18.96
C LEU A 199 17.23 -2.55 18.03
N ASN A 200 18.01 -1.76 17.30
CA ASN A 200 17.48 -0.80 16.34
C ASN A 200 16.73 -1.48 15.19
N LEU A 201 17.25 -2.60 14.67
CA LEU A 201 16.57 -3.36 13.62
C LEU A 201 15.27 -3.98 14.14
N ARG A 202 15.29 -4.58 15.33
CA ARG A 202 14.09 -5.14 15.98
C ARG A 202 13.05 -4.07 16.27
N TYR A 203 13.47 -2.92 16.80
CA TYR A 203 12.58 -1.76 16.96
C TYR A 203 11.92 -1.39 15.62
N LYS A 204 12.72 -1.21 14.55
CA LYS A 204 12.20 -0.85 13.22
C LYS A 204 11.25 -1.93 12.67
N SER A 205 11.54 -3.20 12.87
CA SER A 205 10.66 -4.29 12.39
C SER A 205 9.31 -4.31 13.11
N HIS A 206 9.29 -4.15 14.43
CA HIS A 206 8.03 -4.08 15.20
C HIS A 206 7.25 -2.79 14.96
N GLN A 207 7.95 -1.66 14.81
CA GLN A 207 7.33 -0.40 14.41
C GLN A 207 6.67 -0.51 13.04
N THR A 208 7.38 -1.07 12.06
CA THR A 208 6.83 -1.30 10.71
C THR A 208 5.61 -2.20 10.75
N LEU A 209 5.66 -3.28 11.52
CA LEU A 209 4.52 -4.18 11.69
C LEU A 209 3.30 -3.46 12.27
N LYS A 210 3.47 -2.61 13.29
CA LYS A 210 2.40 -1.80 13.87
C LYS A 210 1.82 -0.82 12.84
N GLU A 211 2.68 -0.12 12.09
CA GLU A 211 2.27 0.83 11.04
C GLU A 211 1.48 0.15 9.92
N VAL A 212 1.95 -1.01 9.43
CA VAL A 212 1.29 -1.80 8.39
C VAL A 212 -0.06 -2.34 8.89
N THR A 213 -0.11 -2.84 10.11
CA THR A 213 -1.36 -3.32 10.74
C THR A 213 -2.41 -2.21 10.77
N ASN A 214 -2.05 -1.02 11.24
CA ASN A 214 -2.96 0.13 11.30
C ASN A 214 -3.35 0.64 9.89
N ALA A 215 -2.41 0.61 8.95
CA ALA A 215 -2.66 1.02 7.57
C ALA A 215 -3.70 0.12 6.88
N PHE A 216 -3.67 -1.19 7.15
CA PHE A 216 -4.64 -2.14 6.62
C PHE A 216 -5.99 -2.09 7.36
N ALA A 217 -5.95 -2.10 8.70
CA ALA A 217 -7.16 -2.22 9.50
C ALA A 217 -8.04 -0.95 9.50
N GLU A 218 -7.42 0.23 9.50
CA GLU A 218 -8.13 1.48 9.75
C GLU A 218 -8.20 2.42 8.54
N ARG A 219 -7.11 2.50 7.75
CA ARG A 219 -6.91 3.60 6.80
C ARG A 219 -6.98 3.19 5.33
N ASN A 220 -6.92 1.90 5.01
CA ASN A 220 -6.73 1.41 3.63
C ASN A 220 -5.54 2.07 2.91
N SER A 221 -4.51 2.48 3.67
CA SER A 221 -3.33 3.20 3.16
C SER A 221 -2.26 2.20 2.69
N PHE A 222 -2.58 1.43 1.65
CA PHE A 222 -1.71 0.35 1.16
C PHE A 222 -0.35 0.84 0.67
N ASN A 223 -0.32 2.01 0.03
CA ASN A 223 0.91 2.65 -0.43
C ASN A 223 1.86 2.97 0.74
N THR A 224 1.33 3.47 1.87
CA THR A 224 2.12 3.73 3.08
C THR A 224 2.64 2.42 3.68
N ALA A 225 1.79 1.39 3.77
CA ALA A 225 2.19 0.06 4.26
C ALA A 225 3.36 -0.51 3.44
N ILE A 226 3.25 -0.47 2.11
CA ILE A 226 4.30 -0.96 1.21
C ILE A 226 5.60 -0.16 1.38
N ALA A 227 5.51 1.17 1.47
CA ALA A 227 6.67 2.03 1.71
C ALA A 227 7.38 1.68 3.03
N SER A 228 6.63 1.48 4.12
CA SER A 228 7.20 1.08 5.42
C SER A 228 7.93 -0.27 5.33
N VAL A 229 7.39 -1.25 4.58
CA VAL A 229 8.09 -2.53 4.34
C VAL A 229 9.36 -2.33 3.51
N MET A 230 9.33 -1.48 2.48
CA MET A 230 10.53 -1.15 1.69
C MET A 230 11.62 -0.51 2.54
N GLU A 231 11.24 0.41 3.43
CA GLU A 231 12.16 1.04 4.39
C GLU A 231 12.76 0.04 5.37
N LEU A 232 11.96 -0.89 5.90
CA LEU A 232 12.43 -1.95 6.78
C LEU A 232 13.51 -2.79 6.10
N LEU A 233 13.28 -3.24 4.87
CA LEU A 233 14.26 -4.02 4.11
C LEU A 233 15.52 -3.24 3.75
N ASN A 234 15.42 -1.91 3.58
CA ASN A 234 16.57 -1.04 3.39
C ASN A 234 17.37 -0.80 4.67
N ALA A 235 16.71 -0.89 5.83
CA ALA A 235 17.36 -0.71 7.13
C ALA A 235 18.17 -1.92 7.60
N VAL A 236 17.99 -3.11 6.98
CA VAL A 236 18.77 -4.31 7.32
C VAL A 236 20.24 -4.10 6.97
N PRO A 237 21.17 -4.17 7.96
CA PRO A 237 22.60 -4.01 7.70
C PRO A 237 23.11 -5.12 6.79
N ASP A 238 24.15 -4.81 5.99
CA ASP A 238 24.71 -5.80 5.07
C ASP A 238 25.45 -6.93 5.82
N SER A 239 26.02 -6.66 7.01
CA SER A 239 26.62 -7.67 7.86
C SER A 239 25.62 -8.78 8.25
N PHE A 240 24.35 -8.43 8.51
CA PHE A 240 23.29 -9.40 8.87
C PHE A 240 22.91 -10.30 7.69
N LYS A 241 23.23 -9.89 6.47
CA LYS A 241 22.98 -10.66 5.24
C LYS A 241 24.14 -11.55 4.85
N SER A 242 25.31 -11.39 5.50
CA SER A 242 26.52 -12.16 5.26
C SER A 242 26.41 -13.59 5.76
N ASP A 243 27.21 -14.49 5.18
CA ASP A 243 27.34 -15.88 5.67
C ASP A 243 28.08 -15.93 7.03
N ASP A 244 28.85 -14.89 7.37
CA ASP A 244 29.56 -14.73 8.65
C ASP A 244 28.71 -14.05 9.74
N ALA A 245 27.41 -13.80 9.49
CA ALA A 245 26.53 -13.16 10.47
C ALA A 245 26.43 -14.00 11.76
N THR A 246 26.49 -13.32 12.91
CA THR A 246 26.37 -13.94 14.21
C THR A 246 24.97 -14.56 14.41
N ASP A 247 24.85 -15.46 15.37
CA ASP A 247 23.55 -16.07 15.74
C ASP A 247 22.50 -15.01 16.08
N SER A 248 22.89 -13.93 16.75
CA SER A 248 22.02 -12.81 17.12
C SER A 248 21.58 -11.98 15.90
N GLU A 249 22.49 -11.70 14.96
CA GLU A 249 22.18 -11.03 13.70
C GLU A 249 21.25 -11.87 12.82
N GLN A 250 21.48 -13.19 12.75
CA GLN A 250 20.62 -14.12 12.02
C GLN A 250 19.23 -14.20 12.63
N TYR A 251 19.10 -14.19 13.96
CA TYR A 251 17.81 -14.14 14.66
C TYR A 251 17.04 -12.86 14.30
N CYS A 252 17.70 -11.70 14.32
CA CYS A 252 17.07 -10.42 13.95
C CYS A 252 16.66 -10.39 12.47
N LEU A 253 17.48 -10.94 11.58
CA LEU A 253 17.14 -11.05 10.16
C LEU A 253 15.95 -11.99 9.92
N ASP A 254 15.89 -13.12 10.65
CA ASP A 254 14.77 -14.07 10.60
C ASP A 254 13.44 -13.38 11.01
N GLU A 255 13.46 -12.59 12.08
CA GLU A 255 12.30 -11.79 12.51
C GLU A 255 11.83 -10.83 11.39
N VAL A 256 12.76 -10.11 10.74
CA VAL A 256 12.47 -9.22 9.61
C VAL A 256 11.89 -10.00 8.42
N ILE A 257 12.44 -11.15 8.07
CA ILE A 257 11.96 -11.98 6.95
C ILE A 257 10.53 -12.45 7.22
N ARG A 258 10.27 -13.01 8.39
CA ARG A 258 8.93 -13.49 8.77
C ARG A 258 7.90 -12.38 8.73
N PHE A 259 8.21 -11.21 9.29
CA PHE A 259 7.30 -10.06 9.25
C PHE A 259 7.10 -9.55 7.83
N THR A 260 8.16 -9.44 7.03
CA THR A 260 8.08 -8.99 5.63
C THR A 260 7.14 -9.88 4.82
N LEU A 261 7.30 -11.19 4.88
CA LEU A 261 6.46 -12.13 4.13
C LEU A 261 4.99 -12.03 4.57
N LYS A 262 4.74 -11.94 5.87
CA LYS A 262 3.37 -11.79 6.41
C LYS A 262 2.75 -10.46 6.01
N MET A 263 3.47 -9.35 6.14
CA MET A 263 2.97 -8.01 5.77
C MET A 263 2.68 -7.87 4.27
N LEU A 264 3.48 -8.53 3.43
CA LEU A 264 3.29 -8.51 1.97
C LEU A 264 2.21 -9.49 1.49
N SER A 265 1.87 -10.53 2.24
CA SER A 265 0.97 -11.61 1.79
C SER A 265 -0.41 -11.13 1.30
N PRO A 266 -1.08 -10.13 1.88
CA PRO A 266 -2.36 -9.64 1.36
C PRO A 266 -2.22 -8.97 -0.02
N ILE A 267 -1.03 -8.45 -0.33
CA ILE A 267 -0.73 -7.72 -1.56
C ILE A 267 -0.12 -8.64 -2.62
N THR A 268 0.90 -9.41 -2.23
CA THR A 268 1.67 -10.30 -3.11
C THR A 268 1.62 -11.75 -2.62
N PRO A 269 0.43 -12.39 -2.69
CA PRO A 269 0.20 -13.70 -2.04
C PRO A 269 1.07 -14.81 -2.60
N HIS A 270 1.31 -14.85 -3.92
CA HIS A 270 2.01 -15.97 -4.54
C HIS A 270 3.49 -16.02 -4.14
N ILE A 271 4.21 -14.90 -4.28
CA ILE A 271 5.63 -14.84 -3.91
C ILE A 271 5.81 -14.99 -2.39
N SER A 272 4.90 -14.42 -1.60
CA SER A 272 4.99 -14.49 -0.14
C SER A 272 4.80 -15.92 0.36
N LEU A 273 3.78 -16.63 -0.12
CA LEU A 273 3.52 -18.03 0.27
C LEU A 273 4.62 -18.97 -0.26
N PHE A 274 5.06 -18.77 -1.51
CA PHE A 274 6.14 -19.57 -2.08
C PHE A 274 7.43 -19.45 -1.26
N LEU A 275 7.85 -18.21 -0.99
CA LEU A 275 9.06 -17.95 -0.19
C LEU A 275 8.90 -18.44 1.25
N TRP A 276 7.72 -18.37 1.84
CA TRP A 276 7.46 -18.92 3.16
C TRP A 276 7.69 -20.42 3.21
N LYS A 277 7.12 -21.17 2.28
CA LYS A 277 7.30 -22.62 2.17
C LYS A 277 8.77 -23.01 2.01
N GLU A 278 9.46 -22.35 1.12
CA GLU A 278 10.89 -22.59 0.90
C GLU A 278 11.76 -22.22 2.11
N TYR A 279 11.41 -21.16 2.81
CA TYR A 279 12.12 -20.64 3.96
C TYR A 279 11.88 -21.47 5.22
N SER A 280 10.62 -21.74 5.55
CA SER A 280 10.23 -22.46 6.77
C SER A 280 10.26 -23.98 6.64
N GLY A 281 10.16 -24.49 5.42
CA GLY A 281 9.98 -25.93 5.17
C GLY A 281 8.59 -26.47 5.51
N SER A 282 7.61 -25.56 5.81
CA SER A 282 6.22 -25.93 6.09
C SER A 282 5.39 -26.05 4.81
N ASP A 283 4.19 -26.62 4.91
CA ASP A 283 3.21 -26.67 3.81
C ASP A 283 2.50 -25.32 3.56
N GLY A 284 2.69 -24.33 4.44
CA GLY A 284 2.14 -23.00 4.36
C GLY A 284 0.83 -22.79 5.12
N THR A 285 0.26 -23.82 5.73
CA THR A 285 -0.99 -23.69 6.52
C THR A 285 -0.82 -22.78 7.74
N ASP A 286 0.36 -22.76 8.34
CA ASP A 286 0.75 -21.84 9.41
C ASP A 286 0.89 -20.40 8.95
N PHE A 287 1.13 -20.20 7.65
CA PHE A 287 1.26 -18.87 7.06
C PHE A 287 -0.09 -18.17 6.88
N GLU A 288 -1.11 -18.88 6.45
CA GLU A 288 -2.42 -18.30 6.14
C GLU A 288 -3.21 -17.88 7.38
N ASN A 289 -3.03 -18.58 8.51
CA ASN A 289 -3.93 -18.48 9.65
C ASN A 289 -3.51 -17.48 10.75
N SER A 290 -2.41 -16.73 10.59
CA SER A 290 -1.95 -15.82 11.65
C SER A 290 -1.33 -14.53 11.12
N TRP A 291 -1.85 -13.40 11.61
CA TRP A 291 -1.17 -12.11 11.50
C TRP A 291 -0.15 -11.98 12.64
N PRO A 292 1.06 -11.49 12.40
CA PRO A 292 2.06 -11.35 13.45
C PRO A 292 1.67 -10.27 14.47
N ILE A 293 2.11 -10.44 15.70
CA ILE A 293 1.87 -9.50 16.79
C ILE A 293 3.17 -8.74 17.07
N PHE A 294 3.08 -7.41 17.10
CA PHE A 294 4.22 -6.58 17.47
C PHE A 294 4.42 -6.54 19.00
N ASN A 295 5.67 -6.42 19.44
CA ASN A 295 6.02 -6.32 20.85
C ASN A 295 6.01 -4.87 21.29
N GLU A 296 5.08 -4.50 22.18
CA GLU A 296 4.96 -3.14 22.73
C GLU A 296 6.17 -2.69 23.54
N GLU A 297 6.86 -3.63 24.23
CA GLU A 297 8.05 -3.32 25.02
C GLU A 297 9.21 -2.84 24.13
N LEU A 298 9.37 -3.46 22.96
CA LEU A 298 10.37 -3.02 21.98
C LEU A 298 10.04 -1.66 21.37
N LEU A 299 8.77 -1.25 21.42
CA LEU A 299 8.34 0.06 20.92
C LEU A 299 8.43 1.19 21.95
N LYS A 300 8.70 0.85 23.21
CA LYS A 300 9.02 1.85 24.25
C LYS A 300 10.42 2.37 23.98
N LEU A 301 10.53 3.45 23.21
CA LEU A 301 11.80 4.13 22.99
C LEU A 301 12.29 4.72 24.32
N GLU A 302 13.42 4.24 24.79
CA GLU A 302 14.18 4.97 25.83
C GLU A 302 14.78 6.25 25.23
N ASN A 303 15.06 6.25 23.91
CA ASN A 303 15.68 7.37 23.22
C ASN A 303 15.03 7.63 21.86
N PHE A 304 14.90 8.89 21.47
CA PHE A 304 14.48 9.31 20.12
C PHE A 304 15.37 10.43 19.57
N GLN A 305 15.33 10.63 18.25
CA GLN A 305 16.13 11.68 17.62
C GLN A 305 15.39 13.02 17.64
N LEU A 306 15.87 13.95 18.46
CA LEU A 306 15.41 15.33 18.43
C LEU A 306 15.97 16.04 17.20
N ILE A 307 15.08 16.58 16.37
CA ILE A 307 15.42 17.42 15.23
C ILE A 307 15.33 18.89 15.64
N ILE A 308 16.45 19.60 15.60
CA ILE A 308 16.55 21.00 16.00
C ILE A 308 16.52 21.87 14.75
N GLN A 309 15.58 22.79 14.69
CA GLN A 309 15.44 23.74 13.60
C GLN A 309 15.69 25.19 14.10
N VAL A 310 16.35 25.99 13.27
CA VAL A 310 16.50 27.43 13.47
C VAL A 310 15.94 28.13 12.23
N ASN A 311 14.95 28.98 12.41
CA ASN A 311 14.25 29.68 11.33
C ASN A 311 13.72 28.72 10.23
N GLY A 312 13.12 27.58 10.63
CA GLY A 312 12.53 26.59 9.72
C GLY A 312 13.53 25.69 8.99
N LYS A 313 14.85 25.80 9.26
CA LYS A 313 15.86 24.93 8.66
C LYS A 313 16.47 24.01 9.72
N VAL A 314 16.61 22.72 9.40
CA VAL A 314 17.26 21.73 10.28
C VAL A 314 18.72 22.13 10.48
N ARG A 315 19.16 22.21 11.75
CA ARG A 315 20.50 22.65 12.15
C ARG A 315 21.19 21.70 13.11
N GLY A 316 20.47 20.84 13.78
CA GLY A 316 21.02 19.82 14.66
C GLY A 316 20.12 18.62 14.76
N LYS A 317 20.72 17.50 15.18
CA LYS A 317 20.05 16.25 15.51
C LYS A 317 20.74 15.69 16.74
N GLU A 318 19.96 15.44 17.79
CA GLU A 318 20.45 14.88 19.05
C GLU A 318 19.65 13.63 19.41
N ILE A 319 20.31 12.67 20.04
CA ILE A 319 19.62 11.49 20.59
C ILE A 319 19.29 11.80 22.04
N ILE A 320 18.01 11.81 22.35
CA ILE A 320 17.47 12.19 23.67
C ILE A 320 16.64 11.07 24.27
N SER A 321 16.62 11.00 25.61
CA SER A 321 15.71 10.08 26.32
C SER A 321 14.28 10.59 26.30
N VAL A 322 13.30 9.67 26.20
CA VAL A 322 11.86 9.96 26.35
C VAL A 322 11.55 10.63 27.71
N SER A 323 12.38 10.38 28.72
CA SER A 323 12.21 10.93 30.07
C SER A 323 12.65 12.39 30.20
N MET A 324 13.35 12.97 29.19
CA MET A 324 13.82 14.36 29.27
C MET A 324 12.66 15.34 29.22
N GLY A 325 12.65 16.27 30.18
CA GLY A 325 11.69 17.34 30.25
C GLY A 325 11.90 18.43 29.19
N GLN A 326 10.87 19.24 28.93
CA GLN A 326 10.93 20.31 27.92
C GLN A 326 12.10 21.26 28.15
N ASP A 327 12.37 21.66 29.41
CA ASP A 327 13.45 22.56 29.76
C ASP A 327 14.84 21.96 29.48
N GLU A 328 15.01 20.65 29.71
CA GLU A 328 16.24 19.92 29.39
C GLU A 328 16.46 19.84 27.87
N LEU A 329 15.39 19.60 27.12
CA LEU A 329 15.43 19.57 25.66
C LEU A 329 15.79 20.93 25.05
N GLU A 330 15.25 22.02 25.62
CA GLU A 330 15.61 23.38 25.21
C GLU A 330 17.08 23.70 25.47
N ASN A 331 17.58 23.30 26.64
CA ASN A 331 18.98 23.51 27.00
C ASN A 331 19.90 22.72 26.06
N LEU A 332 19.60 21.43 25.83
CA LEU A 332 20.34 20.58 24.89
C LEU A 332 20.35 21.16 23.47
N ALA A 333 19.21 21.65 22.99
CA ALA A 333 19.10 22.27 21.68
C ALA A 333 19.95 23.57 21.59
N LYS A 334 20.00 24.38 22.64
CA LYS A 334 20.82 25.59 22.71
C LYS A 334 22.31 25.26 22.80
N GLU A 335 22.66 24.11 23.36
CA GLU A 335 24.06 23.66 23.51
C GLU A 335 24.62 23.01 22.25
N ASN A 336 23.79 22.54 21.31
CA ASN A 336 24.26 21.97 20.07
C ASN A 336 25.18 22.94 19.30
N GLU A 337 26.36 22.47 18.93
CA GLU A 337 27.41 23.32 18.34
C GLU A 337 26.98 24.07 17.08
N ASN A 338 26.19 23.42 16.21
CA ASN A 338 25.72 24.02 14.97
C ASN A 338 24.65 25.11 15.26
N VAL A 339 23.82 24.89 16.28
CA VAL A 339 22.83 25.87 16.72
C VAL A 339 23.53 27.06 17.36
N LYS A 340 24.53 26.86 18.24
CA LYS A 340 25.35 27.93 18.83
C LYS A 340 26.01 28.81 17.77
N LYS A 341 26.59 28.21 16.75
CA LYS A 341 27.23 28.95 15.64
C LYS A 341 26.27 29.84 14.88
N ILE A 342 25.03 29.43 14.74
CA ILE A 342 24.00 30.17 13.98
C ILE A 342 23.37 31.24 14.84
N LEU A 343 23.15 30.98 16.12
CA LEU A 343 22.59 31.95 17.05
C LEU A 343 23.60 33.11 17.30
N ALA A 344 24.92 32.86 17.27
CA ALA A 344 25.99 33.87 17.34
C ALA A 344 25.66 35.03 18.29
N ASN A 345 25.19 34.73 19.52
CA ASN A 345 24.75 35.67 20.55
C ASN A 345 23.46 36.48 20.17
N GLN A 346 22.71 36.10 19.16
CA GLN A 346 21.43 36.74 18.87
C GLN A 346 20.35 36.29 19.88
N PRO A 347 19.45 37.18 20.32
CA PRO A 347 18.40 36.82 21.27
C PRO A 347 17.39 35.87 20.62
N ILE A 348 17.06 34.78 21.33
CA ILE A 348 16.02 33.83 20.92
C ILE A 348 14.66 34.49 21.17
N LYS A 349 13.90 34.71 20.09
CA LYS A 349 12.58 35.34 20.17
C LYS A 349 11.49 34.38 20.70
N LYS A 350 11.56 33.11 20.28
CA LYS A 350 10.59 32.09 20.64
C LYS A 350 11.17 30.70 20.43
N VAL A 351 10.90 29.79 21.36
CA VAL A 351 11.12 28.35 21.20
C VAL A 351 9.77 27.67 21.01
N ILE A 352 9.69 26.76 20.05
CA ILE A 352 8.48 25.99 19.76
C ILE A 352 8.84 24.51 19.88
N TYR A 353 8.16 23.82 20.77
CA TYR A 353 8.25 22.37 20.90
C TYR A 353 7.09 21.72 20.16
N ILE A 354 7.41 20.82 19.21
CA ILE A 354 6.44 20.04 18.45
C ILE A 354 6.61 18.59 18.91
N LYS A 355 5.56 18.04 19.50
CA LYS A 355 5.48 16.64 19.94
C LYS A 355 5.30 15.69 18.79
#